data_4b4a5c3a3d70d8ef96e55a76954a7a75
#
_entry.id   4b4a5c3a3d70d8ef96e55a76954a7a75
#
_cell.length_a   1.000
_cell.length_b   1.000
_cell.length_c   1.000
_cell.angle_alpha   90.00
_cell.angle_beta   90.00
_cell.angle_gamma   90.00
#
_symmetry.space_group_name_H-M   'P 1'
#
loop_
_entity.id
_entity.type
_entity.pdbx_description
1 polymer ?
#
loop_
_entity_poly.entity_id
_entity_poly.type
_entity_poly.pdbx_seq_one_letter_code
_entity_poly.pdbx_strand_id
1 'polypeptide(L)'
;MSTLKKRPSPAMVVALIALVAALGGTAYAAGSINGNSIQKQSIGAGKLKHKTLTGYQINTNKLGVVPSAKRAAHTYWAVIDNPANPTNATLARASDAGISAVEAGGAVNVIFPVNVSGCANVAGRNNAGTVVPNSGYAQTNINPANPNSIEVHTRDKTGANEDADFQLIVICP
;
A
#
# COMPACT_ATOMS: atom_id res chain seq x y z
N MET A 1 51.51 -39.38 59.17
CA MET A 1 51.30 -38.01 58.69
C MET A 1 49.81 -37.67 58.82
N SER A 2 49.46 -36.88 59.83
CA SER A 2 48.04 -36.47 60.04
C SER A 2 47.77 -35.23 59.30
N THR A 3 46.95 -35.32 58.19
CA THR A 3 46.45 -34.18 57.43
C THR A 3 45.37 -33.48 58.24
N LEU A 4 45.71 -32.38 58.90
CA LEU A 4 44.75 -31.47 59.52
C LEU A 4 43.79 -30.92 58.45
N LYS A 5 42.56 -31.43 58.44
CA LYS A 5 41.48 -30.94 57.64
C LYS A 5 41.11 -29.53 58.14
N LYS A 6 41.75 -28.48 57.59
CA LYS A 6 41.41 -27.08 57.91
C LYS A 6 39.97 -26.79 57.51
N ARG A 7 39.15 -26.50 58.51
CA ARG A 7 37.79 -26.02 58.25
C ARG A 7 37.84 -24.64 57.55
N PRO A 8 37.04 -24.41 56.55
CA PRO A 8 37.00 -23.09 55.86
C PRO A 8 36.65 -22.01 56.90
N SER A 9 37.30 -20.85 56.77
CA SER A 9 37.00 -19.72 57.65
C SER A 9 35.60 -19.14 57.30
N PRO A 10 34.90 -18.58 58.31
CA PRO A 10 33.59 -17.94 58.02
C PRO A 10 33.65 -16.90 56.91
N ALA A 11 34.74 -16.16 56.81
CA ALA A 11 34.97 -15.18 55.72
C ALA A 11 35.05 -15.85 54.36
N MET A 12 35.66 -17.04 54.24
CA MET A 12 35.75 -17.78 52.98
C MET A 12 34.39 -18.29 52.55
N VAL A 13 33.52 -18.69 53.47
CA VAL A 13 32.14 -19.13 53.18
C VAL A 13 31.32 -17.95 52.65
N VAL A 14 31.40 -16.79 53.29
CA VAL A 14 30.70 -15.57 52.84
C VAL A 14 31.20 -15.12 51.47
N ALA A 15 32.52 -15.15 51.22
CA ALA A 15 33.08 -14.80 49.93
C ALA A 15 32.60 -15.74 48.79
N LEU A 16 32.48 -17.03 49.06
CA LEU A 16 32.00 -18.01 48.10
C LEU A 16 30.51 -17.80 47.76
N ILE A 17 29.67 -17.51 48.77
CA ILE A 17 28.27 -17.19 48.57
C ILE A 17 28.11 -15.90 47.75
N ALA A 18 28.89 -14.85 48.06
CA ALA A 18 28.88 -13.62 47.33
C ALA A 18 29.31 -13.80 45.84
N LEU A 19 30.32 -14.66 45.60
CA LEU A 19 30.77 -14.98 44.23
C LEU A 19 29.69 -15.73 43.46
N VAL A 20 29.03 -16.72 44.07
CA VAL A 20 27.92 -17.45 43.40
C VAL A 20 26.75 -16.53 43.12
N ALA A 21 26.40 -15.61 44.01
CA ALA A 21 25.35 -14.64 43.81
C ALA A 21 25.69 -13.64 42.67
N ALA A 22 26.95 -13.19 42.64
CA ALA A 22 27.42 -12.28 41.57
C ALA A 22 27.45 -12.95 40.20
N LEU A 23 27.90 -14.19 40.11
CA LEU A 23 27.94 -14.95 38.83
C LEU A 23 26.55 -15.41 38.39
N GLY A 24 25.65 -15.77 39.31
CA GLY A 24 24.28 -16.17 39.04
C GLY A 24 23.41 -15.02 38.53
N GLY A 25 23.64 -13.80 39.04
CA GLY A 25 22.89 -12.61 38.60
C GLY A 25 23.17 -12.19 37.17
N THR A 26 24.40 -12.40 36.67
CA THR A 26 24.76 -12.04 35.30
C THR A 26 24.23 -13.02 34.25
N ALA A 27 24.07 -14.30 34.61
CA ALA A 27 23.51 -15.32 33.72
C ALA A 27 22.01 -15.11 33.43
N TYR A 28 21.27 -14.48 34.34
CA TYR A 28 19.84 -14.18 34.13
C TYR A 28 19.59 -13.02 33.17
N ALA A 29 20.57 -12.09 33.08
CA ALA A 29 20.46 -10.93 32.15
C ALA A 29 20.73 -11.29 30.67
N ALA A 30 21.36 -12.43 30.40
CA ALA A 30 21.62 -12.93 29.04
C ALA A 30 20.47 -13.79 28.48
N GLY A 31 19.42 -14.04 29.26
CA GLY A 31 18.22 -14.73 28.82
C GLY A 31 17.46 -13.92 27.78
N SER A 32 16.89 -14.60 26.81
CA SER A 32 16.04 -13.98 25.80
C SER A 32 14.94 -13.10 26.44
N ILE A 33 14.92 -11.82 26.11
CA ILE A 33 13.89 -10.91 26.60
C ILE A 33 12.55 -11.39 26.02
N ASN A 34 11.66 -11.84 26.88
CA ASN A 34 10.30 -12.19 26.48
C ASN A 34 9.53 -10.91 26.13
N GLY A 35 8.97 -10.86 24.95
CA GLY A 35 8.17 -9.70 24.49
C GLY A 35 7.04 -9.32 25.45
N ASN A 36 6.50 -10.25 26.24
CA ASN A 36 5.47 -9.97 27.26
C ASN A 36 6.00 -9.17 28.47
N SER A 37 7.32 -9.17 28.71
CA SER A 37 7.93 -8.38 29.77
C SER A 37 8.25 -6.94 29.37
N ILE A 38 8.08 -6.60 28.09
CA ILE A 38 8.27 -5.25 27.57
C ILE A 38 6.97 -4.47 27.80
N GLN A 39 7.04 -3.40 28.56
CA GLN A 39 5.88 -2.54 28.76
C GLN A 39 5.39 -1.94 27.42
N LYS A 40 4.07 -1.82 27.27
CA LYS A 40 3.49 -1.17 26.10
C LYS A 40 4.05 0.25 25.95
N GLN A 41 4.39 0.64 24.72
CA GLN A 41 4.93 1.96 24.39
C GLN A 41 6.30 2.31 25.03
N SER A 42 7.01 1.34 25.61
CA SER A 42 8.30 1.58 26.27
C SER A 42 9.48 1.65 25.29
N ILE A 43 9.32 1.17 24.04
CA ILE A 43 10.37 1.18 23.03
C ILE A 43 10.23 2.42 22.16
N GLY A 44 11.07 3.43 22.40
CA GLY A 44 11.14 4.62 21.57
C GLY A 44 11.71 4.33 20.19
N ALA A 45 11.33 5.15 19.19
CA ALA A 45 11.73 4.99 17.79
C ALA A 45 13.27 4.91 17.60
N GLY A 46 14.04 5.64 18.40
CA GLY A 46 15.52 5.61 18.35
C GLY A 46 16.16 4.29 18.82
N LYS A 47 15.38 3.38 19.41
CA LYS A 47 15.86 2.03 19.80
C LYS A 47 15.66 1.00 18.68
N LEU A 48 14.93 1.34 17.64
CA LEU A 48 14.74 0.50 16.47
C LEU A 48 15.76 0.88 15.40
N LYS A 49 16.55 -0.09 14.95
CA LYS A 49 17.49 0.13 13.86
C LYS A 49 16.71 0.45 12.57
N HIS A 50 17.11 1.51 11.86
CA HIS A 50 16.47 1.87 10.59
C HIS A 50 16.49 0.73 9.59
N LYS A 51 15.38 0.55 8.86
CA LYS A 51 15.22 -0.45 7.78
C LYS A 51 15.32 -1.92 8.21
N THR A 52 15.16 -2.23 9.50
CA THR A 52 15.22 -3.62 9.99
C THR A 52 13.85 -4.26 10.20
N LEU A 53 12.79 -3.47 10.31
CA LEU A 53 11.42 -3.98 10.41
C LEU A 53 10.85 -4.19 9.01
N THR A 54 10.44 -5.41 8.73
CA THR A 54 9.78 -5.80 7.48
C THR A 54 8.31 -6.10 7.72
N GLY A 55 7.52 -6.32 6.66
CA GLY A 55 6.11 -6.69 6.78
C GLY A 55 5.87 -8.00 7.55
N TYR A 56 6.90 -8.82 7.71
CA TYR A 56 6.82 -10.05 8.51
C TYR A 56 6.73 -9.79 10.02
N GLN A 57 7.43 -8.74 10.50
CA GLN A 57 7.43 -8.35 11.92
C GLN A 57 6.29 -7.38 12.27
N ILE A 58 5.62 -6.83 11.26
CA ILE A 58 4.57 -5.82 11.46
C ILE A 58 3.23 -6.39 10.99
N ASN A 59 2.24 -6.39 11.87
CA ASN A 59 0.87 -6.70 11.45
C ASN A 59 0.32 -5.55 10.60
N THR A 60 0.47 -5.66 9.28
CA THR A 60 0.07 -4.64 8.32
C THR A 60 -1.44 -4.33 8.35
N ASN A 61 -2.27 -5.29 8.75
CA ASN A 61 -3.72 -5.10 8.88
C ASN A 61 -4.10 -4.18 10.08
N LYS A 62 -3.17 -3.96 11.01
CA LYS A 62 -3.35 -3.08 12.17
C LYS A 62 -2.60 -1.76 12.04
N LEU A 63 -1.83 -1.59 10.97
CA LEU A 63 -1.23 -0.29 10.67
C LEU A 63 -2.33 0.65 10.18
N GLY A 64 -2.45 1.82 10.80
CA GLY A 64 -3.21 2.90 10.22
C GLY A 64 -2.65 3.30 8.84
N VAL A 65 -3.44 4.03 8.07
CA VAL A 65 -3.03 4.47 6.75
C VAL A 65 -1.78 5.35 6.86
N VAL A 66 -0.64 4.84 6.34
CA VAL A 66 0.59 5.65 6.23
C VAL A 66 0.36 6.76 5.19
N PRO A 67 0.84 7.99 5.41
CA PRO A 67 0.58 9.12 4.49
C PRO A 67 0.90 8.84 3.02
N SER A 68 1.95 8.06 2.74
CA SER A 68 2.32 7.65 1.38
C SER A 68 1.33 6.65 0.76
N ALA A 69 0.82 5.71 1.58
CA ALA A 69 -0.19 4.74 1.14
C ALA A 69 -1.56 5.41 0.96
N LYS A 70 -1.86 6.46 1.74
CA LYS A 70 -3.06 7.26 1.57
C LYS A 70 -3.14 7.90 0.20
N ARG A 71 -2.02 8.43 -0.33
CA ARG A 71 -1.97 8.96 -1.70
C ARG A 71 -2.20 7.88 -2.77
N ALA A 72 -1.61 6.69 -2.59
CA ALA A 72 -1.83 5.57 -3.51
C ALA A 72 -3.28 5.07 -3.50
N ALA A 73 -3.95 5.11 -2.34
CA ALA A 73 -5.35 4.73 -2.20
C ALA A 73 -6.33 5.70 -2.91
N HIS A 74 -5.88 6.89 -3.27
CA HIS A 74 -6.68 7.91 -3.98
C HIS A 74 -6.34 8.00 -5.48
N THR A 75 -5.64 7.02 -6.02
CA THR A 75 -5.33 6.93 -7.44
C THR A 75 -6.13 5.80 -8.05
N TYR A 76 -7.01 6.16 -8.97
CA TYR A 76 -7.83 5.21 -9.73
C TYR A 76 -7.34 5.19 -11.18
N TRP A 77 -7.44 4.05 -11.83
CA TRP A 77 -7.17 3.92 -13.24
C TRP A 77 -8.07 2.88 -13.88
N ALA A 78 -8.34 3.06 -15.16
CA ALA A 78 -9.10 2.14 -15.99
C ALA A 78 -8.49 2.05 -17.39
N VAL A 79 -8.54 0.87 -17.97
CA VAL A 79 -8.23 0.63 -19.39
C VAL A 79 -9.51 0.14 -20.02
N ILE A 80 -9.94 0.84 -21.06
CA ILE A 80 -11.20 0.61 -21.76
C ILE A 80 -10.89 0.07 -23.15
N ASP A 81 -11.48 -1.06 -23.47
CA ASP A 81 -11.58 -1.60 -24.82
C ASP A 81 -12.86 -1.02 -25.45
N ASN A 82 -12.67 -0.15 -26.44
CA ASN A 82 -13.75 0.54 -27.13
C ASN A 82 -13.65 0.27 -28.64
N PRO A 83 -14.04 -0.94 -29.07
CA PRO A 83 -14.03 -1.30 -30.48
C PRO A 83 -15.02 -0.43 -31.26
N ALA A 84 -14.73 -0.22 -32.54
CA ALA A 84 -15.49 0.65 -33.47
C ALA A 84 -16.97 0.24 -33.69
N ASN A 85 -17.60 -0.34 -32.72
CA ASN A 85 -18.99 -0.71 -32.72
C ASN A 85 -19.73 -0.03 -31.55
N PRO A 86 -20.67 0.86 -31.77
CA PRO A 86 -21.16 1.88 -30.83
C PRO A 86 -21.91 1.38 -29.59
N THR A 87 -21.84 0.13 -29.26
CA THR A 87 -22.62 -0.43 -28.11
C THR A 87 -21.79 -1.15 -27.06
N ASN A 88 -20.46 -1.21 -27.18
CA ASN A 88 -19.70 -2.19 -26.42
C ASN A 88 -18.36 -1.69 -25.84
N ALA A 89 -18.28 -0.45 -25.37
CA ALA A 89 -17.14 -0.09 -24.53
C ALA A 89 -17.11 -1.00 -23.29
N THR A 90 -16.06 -1.75 -23.13
CA THR A 90 -15.90 -2.69 -22.02
C THR A 90 -14.69 -2.32 -21.17
N LEU A 91 -14.83 -2.54 -19.86
CA LEU A 91 -13.72 -2.40 -18.93
C LEU A 91 -12.75 -3.57 -19.09
N ALA A 92 -11.59 -3.34 -19.71
CA ALA A 92 -10.58 -4.36 -19.87
C ALA A 92 -9.82 -4.61 -18.58
N ARG A 93 -9.43 -3.55 -17.86
CA ARG A 93 -8.69 -3.60 -16.58
C ARG A 93 -8.95 -2.35 -15.76
N ALA A 94 -8.94 -2.47 -14.43
CA ALA A 94 -9.08 -1.34 -13.53
C ALA A 94 -8.33 -1.55 -12.22
N SER A 95 -8.11 -0.45 -11.49
CA SER A 95 -7.52 -0.46 -10.15
C SER A 95 -8.47 -0.95 -9.07
N ASP A 96 -9.78 -0.93 -9.32
CA ASP A 96 -10.83 -1.27 -8.36
C ASP A 96 -11.96 -2.02 -9.06
N ALA A 97 -12.51 -3.05 -8.40
CA ALA A 97 -13.62 -3.85 -8.92
C ALA A 97 -14.96 -3.08 -9.03
N GLY A 98 -15.08 -1.95 -8.33
CA GLY A 98 -16.26 -1.08 -8.40
C GLY A 98 -16.25 -0.11 -9.59
N ILE A 99 -15.20 -0.10 -10.42
CA ILE A 99 -15.12 0.72 -11.64
C ILE A 99 -15.90 0.02 -12.76
N SER A 100 -16.68 0.80 -13.50
CA SER A 100 -17.41 0.32 -14.68
C SER A 100 -17.32 1.33 -15.81
N ALA A 101 -17.65 0.90 -17.03
CA ALA A 101 -17.69 1.76 -18.19
C ALA A 101 -19.01 1.57 -18.93
N VAL A 102 -19.58 2.68 -19.42
CA VAL A 102 -20.83 2.68 -20.18
C VAL A 102 -20.69 3.68 -21.32
N GLU A 103 -20.93 3.24 -22.52
CA GLU A 103 -20.97 4.12 -23.69
C GLU A 103 -22.30 4.85 -23.77
N ALA A 104 -22.26 6.15 -24.02
CA ALA A 104 -23.44 6.98 -24.21
C ALA A 104 -23.12 8.19 -25.10
N GLY A 105 -23.83 8.32 -26.23
CA GLY A 105 -23.76 9.52 -27.06
C GLY A 105 -22.42 9.78 -27.77
N GLY A 106 -21.63 8.75 -28.06
CA GLY A 106 -20.29 8.86 -28.66
C GLY A 106 -19.19 9.24 -27.67
N ALA A 107 -19.44 9.00 -26.41
CA ALA A 107 -18.48 9.10 -25.33
C ALA A 107 -18.60 7.89 -24.42
N VAL A 108 -17.54 7.59 -23.69
CA VAL A 108 -17.53 6.54 -22.68
C VAL A 108 -17.53 7.17 -21.28
N ASN A 109 -18.57 6.88 -20.50
CA ASN A 109 -18.64 7.24 -19.10
C ASN A 109 -17.93 6.16 -18.26
N VAL A 110 -16.81 6.51 -17.66
CA VAL A 110 -16.12 5.64 -16.69
C VAL A 110 -16.61 6.03 -15.30
N ILE A 111 -17.26 5.08 -14.62
CA ILE A 111 -17.92 5.28 -13.33
C ILE A 111 -17.03 4.70 -12.24
N PHE A 112 -16.79 5.47 -11.18
CA PHE A 112 -15.97 5.14 -10.04
C PHE A 112 -16.81 4.90 -8.78
N PRO A 113 -16.32 4.11 -7.82
CA PRO A 113 -17.03 3.87 -6.55
C PRO A 113 -17.04 5.10 -5.62
N VAL A 114 -16.39 6.19 -6.02
CA VAL A 114 -16.24 7.43 -5.24
C VAL A 114 -16.55 8.65 -6.08
N ASN A 115 -16.78 9.79 -5.43
CA ASN A 115 -16.93 11.07 -6.11
C ASN A 115 -15.56 11.53 -6.67
N VAL A 116 -15.50 11.72 -7.98
CA VAL A 116 -14.30 12.12 -8.73
C VAL A 116 -14.37 13.53 -9.30
N SER A 117 -15.41 14.29 -9.00
CA SER A 117 -15.64 15.63 -9.58
C SER A 117 -14.57 16.66 -9.20
N GLY A 118 -13.87 16.45 -8.06
CA GLY A 118 -12.76 17.29 -7.61
C GLY A 118 -11.38 16.72 -7.90
N CYS A 119 -11.29 15.63 -8.68
CA CYS A 119 -10.03 14.93 -8.94
C CYS A 119 -9.39 15.42 -10.23
N ALA A 120 -8.05 15.40 -10.26
CA ALA A 120 -7.32 15.55 -11.52
C ALA A 120 -7.46 14.27 -12.36
N ASN A 121 -7.67 14.40 -13.65
CA ASN A 121 -7.81 13.26 -14.54
C ASN A 121 -7.04 13.47 -15.84
N VAL A 122 -6.59 12.38 -16.43
CA VAL A 122 -5.95 12.35 -17.75
C VAL A 122 -6.33 11.07 -18.47
N ALA A 123 -6.73 11.19 -19.72
CA ALA A 123 -6.93 10.05 -20.60
C ALA A 123 -5.92 10.08 -21.75
N GLY A 124 -5.51 8.90 -22.17
CA GLY A 124 -4.66 8.72 -23.33
C GLY A 124 -5.16 7.55 -24.18
N ARG A 125 -5.03 7.65 -25.48
CA ARG A 125 -5.31 6.50 -26.35
C ARG A 125 -4.36 5.36 -26.04
N ASN A 126 -4.88 4.16 -26.05
CA ASN A 126 -4.14 2.94 -25.71
C ASN A 126 -4.61 1.81 -26.61
N ASN A 127 -3.92 0.70 -26.58
CA ASN A 127 -4.37 -0.55 -27.17
C ASN A 127 -4.73 -1.51 -26.01
N ALA A 128 -6.03 -1.68 -25.78
CA ALA A 128 -6.53 -2.61 -24.75
C ALA A 128 -6.56 -4.06 -25.24
N GLY A 129 -6.47 -4.29 -26.54
CA GLY A 129 -6.41 -5.64 -27.08
C GLY A 129 -6.63 -5.80 -28.58
N THR A 130 -7.49 -5.04 -29.24
CA THR A 130 -7.94 -5.34 -30.60
C THR A 130 -7.77 -4.23 -31.62
N VAL A 131 -7.75 -2.99 -31.20
CA VAL A 131 -7.65 -1.84 -32.10
C VAL A 131 -6.30 -1.16 -31.94
N VAL A 132 -5.52 -1.12 -33.02
CA VAL A 132 -4.28 -0.34 -33.04
C VAL A 132 -4.66 1.14 -32.99
N PRO A 133 -4.17 1.93 -32.01
CA PRO A 133 -4.51 3.33 -31.92
C PRO A 133 -4.02 4.06 -33.17
N ASN A 134 -4.96 4.64 -33.94
CA ASN A 134 -4.63 5.61 -34.96
C ASN A 134 -4.11 6.89 -34.29
N SER A 135 -3.47 7.76 -35.07
CA SER A 135 -3.07 9.08 -34.56
C SER A 135 -4.31 9.89 -34.19
N GLY A 136 -4.53 10.08 -32.90
CA GLY A 136 -5.67 10.82 -32.34
C GLY A 136 -5.41 11.08 -30.86
N TYR A 137 -6.42 11.58 -30.14
CA TYR A 137 -6.31 11.93 -28.74
C TYR A 137 -7.58 11.56 -27.95
N ALA A 138 -7.47 11.53 -26.64
CA ALA A 138 -8.60 11.40 -25.75
C ALA A 138 -8.81 12.71 -24.96
N GLN A 139 -10.06 13.12 -24.82
CA GLN A 139 -10.47 14.25 -23.98
C GLN A 139 -11.33 13.76 -22.83
N THR A 140 -11.17 14.39 -21.67
CA THR A 140 -11.94 14.08 -20.48
C THR A 140 -12.82 15.24 -20.08
N ASN A 141 -14.06 14.95 -19.68
CA ASN A 141 -14.97 15.90 -19.05
C ASN A 141 -15.49 15.31 -17.73
N ILE A 142 -15.69 16.18 -16.75
CA ILE A 142 -16.45 15.79 -15.55
C ILE A 142 -17.92 15.74 -15.96
N ASN A 143 -18.58 14.63 -15.65
CA ASN A 143 -20.00 14.49 -15.93
C ASN A 143 -20.81 15.23 -14.84
N PRO A 144 -21.48 16.36 -15.16
CA PRO A 144 -22.21 17.14 -14.16
C PRO A 144 -23.44 16.40 -13.60
N ALA A 145 -23.97 15.44 -14.33
CA ALA A 145 -25.11 14.64 -13.93
C ALA A 145 -24.72 13.46 -13.01
N ASN A 146 -23.45 13.06 -13.01
CA ASN A 146 -22.95 11.98 -12.18
C ASN A 146 -21.54 12.32 -11.65
N PRO A 147 -21.40 12.82 -10.41
CA PRO A 147 -20.11 13.21 -9.84
C PRO A 147 -19.12 12.03 -9.64
N ASN A 148 -19.58 10.81 -9.79
CA ASN A 148 -18.75 9.61 -9.74
C ASN A 148 -18.25 9.19 -11.13
N SER A 149 -18.47 9.98 -12.17
CA SER A 149 -18.18 9.61 -13.56
C SER A 149 -17.29 10.64 -14.24
N ILE A 150 -16.34 10.13 -15.03
CA ILE A 150 -15.57 10.88 -16.01
C ILE A 150 -16.04 10.46 -17.40
N GLU A 151 -16.45 11.43 -18.20
CA GLU A 151 -16.79 11.25 -19.59
C GLU A 151 -15.52 11.36 -20.44
N VAL A 152 -15.27 10.37 -21.30
CA VAL A 152 -14.09 10.33 -22.18
C VAL A 152 -14.55 10.29 -23.63
N HIS A 153 -14.07 11.25 -24.40
CA HIS A 153 -14.22 11.29 -25.84
C HIS A 153 -12.90 10.91 -26.51
N THR A 154 -12.93 9.91 -27.35
CA THR A 154 -11.81 9.59 -28.22
C THR A 154 -12.02 10.24 -29.59
N ARG A 155 -10.97 10.86 -30.14
CA ARG A 155 -11.00 11.61 -31.36
C ARG A 155 -9.86 11.21 -32.28
N ASP A 156 -10.11 11.26 -33.58
CA ASP A 156 -9.08 11.11 -34.58
C ASP A 156 -8.18 12.35 -34.69
N LYS A 157 -7.22 12.33 -35.61
CA LYS A 157 -6.30 13.45 -35.89
C LYS A 157 -6.99 14.71 -36.43
N THR A 158 -8.22 14.60 -36.94
CA THR A 158 -9.01 15.73 -37.47
C THR A 158 -9.93 16.32 -36.41
N GLY A 159 -10.05 15.68 -35.24
CA GLY A 159 -10.95 16.07 -34.17
C GLY A 159 -12.35 15.46 -34.27
N ALA A 160 -12.59 14.60 -35.24
CA ALA A 160 -13.85 13.87 -35.32
C ALA A 160 -13.91 12.76 -34.24
N ASN A 161 -15.13 12.45 -33.79
CA ASN A 161 -15.31 11.34 -32.86
C ASN A 161 -14.86 10.01 -33.50
N GLU A 162 -14.13 9.25 -32.79
CA GLU A 162 -13.66 7.94 -33.21
C GLU A 162 -13.68 7.00 -32.01
N ASP A 163 -14.32 5.83 -32.16
CA ASP A 163 -14.28 4.79 -31.14
C ASP A 163 -12.87 4.20 -31.11
N ALA A 164 -12.20 4.31 -29.97
CA ALA A 164 -10.85 3.81 -29.80
C ALA A 164 -10.57 3.48 -28.33
N ASP A 165 -9.73 2.50 -28.15
CA ASP A 165 -9.25 2.10 -26.82
C ASP A 165 -8.52 3.25 -26.13
N PHE A 166 -8.72 3.35 -24.83
CA PHE A 166 -8.06 4.38 -24.03
C PHE A 166 -7.74 3.90 -22.60
N GLN A 167 -6.86 4.61 -21.98
CA GLN A 167 -6.61 4.53 -20.54
C GLN A 167 -7.00 5.84 -19.86
N LEU A 168 -7.51 5.73 -18.64
CA LEU A 168 -7.86 6.86 -17.80
C LEU A 168 -7.19 6.72 -16.46
N ILE A 169 -6.55 7.80 -15.98
CA ILE A 169 -5.99 7.90 -14.63
C ILE A 169 -6.69 9.05 -13.93
N VAL A 170 -7.12 8.83 -12.70
CA VAL A 170 -7.80 9.80 -11.83
C VAL A 170 -7.08 9.86 -10.51
N ILE A 171 -6.68 11.06 -10.10
CA ILE A 171 -5.95 11.31 -8.86
C ILE A 171 -6.78 12.27 -8.01
N CYS A 172 -7.24 11.77 -6.87
CA CYS A 172 -8.04 12.54 -5.93
C CYS A 172 -7.17 13.09 -4.78
N PRO A 173 -7.54 14.24 -4.22
CA PRO A 173 -6.81 14.87 -3.11
C PRO A 173 -6.87 14.08 -1.79
#